data_88fe65a5743fac1d683abfaccf12c098
#
_entry.id   88fe65a5743fac1d683abfaccf12c098
#
_cell.length_a   1.000
_cell.length_b   1.000
_cell.length_c   1.000
_cell.angle_alpha   90.00
_cell.angle_beta   90.00
_cell.angle_gamma   90.00
#
_symmetry.space_group_name_H-M   'P 1'
#
loop_
_entity.id
_entity.type
_entity.pdbx_description
1 polymer ?
#
loop_
_entity_poly.entity_id
_entity_poly.type
_entity_poly.pdbx_seq_one_letter_code
_entity_poly.pdbx_strand_id
1 'polypeptide(L)'
;DLHTRESGVADHFAEDEPEALRMIRNVVQNLNIKPKQRLDVEAAEEPKHDVEDLMGIIPDDNRTPYDVREVISRIVDGSRFHEFKQRYGNTLVCGFARIHGYPVGIVANNGILFSESSLKGAHFVELCGQRGIPLIFLQNITGFMVGRDAESGGIAKDGAKLVTAVSCVPVPKFLSLIHI
;
A
#
# COMPACT_ATOMS: atom_id res chain seq x y z
N ASP A 1 19.32 -38.98 5.81
CA ASP A 1 19.28 -39.46 4.42
C ASP A 1 17.87 -39.45 3.83
N LEU A 2 16.83 -39.98 4.51
CA LEU A 2 15.47 -40.06 4.00
C LEU A 2 14.96 -38.73 3.47
N HIS A 3 15.09 -37.64 4.28
CA HIS A 3 14.53 -36.33 3.94
C HIS A 3 15.30 -35.55 2.89
N THR A 4 16.59 -35.87 2.70
CA THR A 4 17.43 -35.22 1.70
C THR A 4 17.53 -35.97 0.39
N ARG A 5 17.24 -37.29 0.38
CA ARG A 5 17.36 -38.13 -0.82
C ARG A 5 16.02 -38.60 -1.39
N GLU A 6 15.06 -38.93 -0.53
CA GLU A 6 13.83 -39.58 -0.96
C GLU A 6 12.64 -38.64 -0.92
N SER A 7 12.38 -37.99 0.21
CA SER A 7 11.23 -37.10 0.35
C SER A 7 11.47 -35.65 -0.11
N GLY A 8 12.74 -35.21 -0.17
CA GLY A 8 13.10 -33.85 -0.55
C GLY A 8 12.62 -32.76 0.43
N VAL A 9 12.26 -33.14 1.65
CA VAL A 9 11.79 -32.18 2.68
C VAL A 9 12.93 -31.34 3.23
N ALA A 10 14.15 -31.88 3.26
CA ALA A 10 15.35 -31.16 3.67
C ALA A 10 16.28 -30.94 2.47
N ASP A 11 16.77 -29.70 2.31
CA ASP A 11 17.60 -29.32 1.17
C ASP A 11 19.06 -29.70 1.35
N HIS A 12 19.53 -29.81 2.59
CA HIS A 12 20.93 -30.09 2.91
C HIS A 12 21.07 -31.18 3.95
N PHE A 13 22.14 -31.97 3.81
CA PHE A 13 22.56 -32.95 4.79
C PHE A 13 23.99 -32.62 5.21
N ALA A 14 24.22 -32.54 6.50
CA ALA A 14 25.55 -32.37 7.09
C ALA A 14 25.89 -33.59 7.93
N GLU A 15 27.12 -34.09 7.82
CA GLU A 15 27.59 -35.24 8.59
C GLU A 15 27.94 -34.88 10.03
N ASP A 16 28.34 -33.59 10.24
CA ASP A 16 28.71 -33.07 11.56
C ASP A 16 28.33 -31.57 11.70
N GLU A 17 28.51 -31.05 12.93
CA GLU A 17 28.20 -29.64 13.24
C GLU A 17 29.11 -28.64 12.50
N PRO A 18 30.44 -28.82 12.41
CA PRO A 18 31.29 -27.97 11.57
C PRO A 18 30.85 -27.89 10.11
N GLU A 19 30.42 -28.99 9.53
CA GLU A 19 29.88 -29.00 8.17
C GLU A 19 28.55 -28.23 8.07
N ALA A 20 27.64 -28.47 9.00
CA ALA A 20 26.38 -27.73 9.08
C ALA A 20 26.60 -26.22 9.13
N LEU A 21 27.53 -25.77 9.98
CA LEU A 21 27.88 -24.35 10.11
C LEU A 21 28.50 -23.78 8.81
N ARG A 22 29.31 -24.58 8.13
CA ARG A 22 29.87 -24.17 6.83
C ARG A 22 28.79 -24.06 5.75
N MET A 23 27.85 -24.99 5.70
CA MET A 23 26.70 -24.95 4.78
C MET A 23 25.83 -23.75 5.03
N ILE A 24 25.49 -23.47 6.29
CA ILE A 24 24.67 -22.29 6.66
C ILE A 24 25.35 -20.98 6.22
N ARG A 25 26.68 -20.84 6.44
CA ARG A 25 27.42 -19.67 5.95
C ARG A 25 27.33 -19.54 4.42
N ASN A 26 27.44 -20.64 3.71
CA ASN A 26 27.30 -20.66 2.26
C ASN A 26 25.89 -20.24 1.81
N VAL A 27 24.84 -20.77 2.44
CA VAL A 27 23.45 -20.37 2.18
C VAL A 27 23.29 -18.87 2.39
N VAL A 28 23.76 -18.33 3.53
CA VAL A 28 23.67 -16.89 3.84
C VAL A 28 24.39 -16.04 2.79
N GLN A 29 25.57 -16.46 2.31
CA GLN A 29 26.31 -15.76 1.25
C GLN A 29 25.53 -15.70 -0.07
N ASN A 30 24.67 -16.69 -0.34
CA ASN A 30 23.89 -16.79 -1.57
C ASN A 30 22.49 -16.15 -1.48
N LEU A 31 22.09 -15.60 -0.31
CA LEU A 31 20.77 -15.01 -0.14
C LEU A 31 20.55 -13.70 -0.93
N ASN A 32 21.62 -13.12 -1.50
CA ASN A 32 21.54 -11.84 -2.23
C ASN A 32 20.79 -10.74 -1.42
N ILE A 33 21.04 -10.68 -0.11
CA ILE A 33 20.41 -9.70 0.78
C ILE A 33 20.92 -8.31 0.42
N LYS A 34 20.03 -7.47 -0.08
CA LYS A 34 20.31 -6.04 -0.28
C LYS A 34 20.06 -5.29 1.04
N PRO A 35 20.88 -4.30 1.40
CA PRO A 35 20.58 -3.42 2.52
C PRO A 35 19.19 -2.82 2.34
N LYS A 36 18.37 -2.79 3.41
CA LYS A 36 17.09 -2.07 3.38
C LYS A 36 17.38 -0.61 3.07
N GLN A 37 16.73 -0.09 2.05
CA GLN A 37 16.79 1.34 1.73
C GLN A 37 16.28 2.10 2.96
N ARG A 38 17.09 3.01 3.51
CA ARG A 38 16.65 3.88 4.60
C ARG A 38 15.63 4.85 4.06
N LEU A 39 14.52 5.02 4.78
CA LEU A 39 13.58 6.08 4.46
C LEU A 39 14.26 7.44 4.68
N ASP A 40 14.03 8.35 3.75
CA ASP A 40 14.43 9.75 3.87
C ASP A 40 13.44 10.45 4.82
N VAL A 41 13.86 10.62 6.09
CA VAL A 41 13.02 11.21 7.14
C VAL A 41 13.44 12.66 7.33
N GLU A 42 12.48 13.56 7.24
CA GLU A 42 12.64 15.01 7.46
C GLU A 42 12.14 15.41 8.86
N ALA A 43 12.32 16.67 9.21
CA ALA A 43 11.69 17.23 10.41
C ALA A 43 10.17 17.20 10.26
N ALA A 44 9.47 16.75 11.29
CA ALA A 44 8.01 16.75 11.30
C ALA A 44 7.46 18.19 11.29
N GLU A 45 6.38 18.40 10.58
CA GLU A 45 5.64 19.66 10.55
C GLU A 45 4.17 19.39 10.90
N GLU A 46 3.59 20.25 11.72
CA GLU A 46 2.16 20.19 11.99
C GLU A 46 1.34 20.49 10.71
N PRO A 47 0.20 19.81 10.51
CA PRO A 47 -0.73 20.18 9.46
C PRO A 47 -1.16 21.67 9.59
N LYS A 48 -1.45 22.33 8.49
CA LYS A 48 -1.95 23.72 8.47
C LYS A 48 -3.42 23.83 8.86
N HIS A 49 -4.15 22.74 8.78
CA HIS A 49 -5.56 22.64 9.14
C HIS A 49 -5.70 21.86 10.43
N ASP A 50 -6.63 22.25 11.28
CA ASP A 50 -6.84 21.62 12.57
C ASP A 50 -7.42 20.19 12.38
N VAL A 51 -6.86 19.23 13.11
CA VAL A 51 -7.33 17.86 13.11
C VAL A 51 -8.75 17.73 13.69
N GLU A 52 -9.14 18.61 14.60
CA GLU A 52 -10.49 18.63 15.18
C GLU A 52 -11.58 18.93 14.15
N ASP A 53 -11.25 19.63 13.06
CA ASP A 53 -12.18 19.87 11.95
C ASP A 53 -12.67 18.58 11.28
N LEU A 54 -11.97 17.44 11.46
CA LEU A 54 -12.37 16.13 10.91
C LEU A 54 -13.78 15.74 11.36
N MET A 55 -14.18 16.12 12.57
CA MET A 55 -15.52 15.87 13.09
C MET A 55 -16.64 16.59 12.31
N GLY A 56 -16.29 17.68 11.65
CA GLY A 56 -17.24 18.42 10.80
C GLY A 56 -17.17 18.08 9.32
N ILE A 57 -16.11 17.39 8.89
CA ILE A 57 -15.88 17.00 7.49
C ILE A 57 -16.49 15.63 7.20
N ILE A 58 -16.35 14.70 8.13
CA ILE A 58 -16.85 13.33 7.98
C ILE A 58 -18.33 13.35 8.39
N PRO A 59 -19.25 13.11 7.44
CA PRO A 59 -20.68 13.15 7.77
C PRO A 59 -21.09 11.94 8.64
N ASP A 60 -22.08 12.15 9.49
CA ASP A 60 -22.68 11.08 10.28
C ASP A 60 -23.38 10.00 9.41
N ASP A 61 -23.86 10.39 8.23
CA ASP A 61 -24.45 9.50 7.23
C ASP A 61 -23.41 9.08 6.21
N ASN A 62 -23.10 7.79 6.16
CA ASN A 62 -22.15 7.19 5.21
C ASN A 62 -22.60 7.27 3.72
N ARG A 63 -23.81 7.75 3.44
CA ARG A 63 -24.31 8.02 2.09
C ARG A 63 -23.95 9.43 1.59
N THR A 64 -23.59 10.33 2.49
CA THR A 64 -23.20 11.68 2.13
C THR A 64 -21.74 11.68 1.68
N PRO A 65 -21.46 12.05 0.41
CA PRO A 65 -20.08 12.09 -0.08
C PRO A 65 -19.33 13.28 0.54
N TYR A 66 -18.04 13.07 0.79
CA TYR A 66 -17.09 14.11 1.14
C TYR A 66 -15.81 13.93 0.34
N ASP A 67 -15.00 14.98 0.19
CA ASP A 67 -13.70 14.88 -0.48
C ASP A 67 -12.64 14.39 0.51
N VAL A 68 -12.08 13.20 0.28
CA VAL A 68 -11.06 12.63 1.15
C VAL A 68 -9.78 13.46 1.22
N ARG A 69 -9.56 14.39 0.29
CA ARG A 69 -8.42 15.33 0.34
C ARG A 69 -8.51 16.27 1.54
N GLU A 70 -9.72 16.57 2.01
CA GLU A 70 -9.93 17.32 3.24
C GLU A 70 -9.39 16.55 4.47
N VAL A 71 -9.59 15.25 4.51
CA VAL A 71 -9.02 14.39 5.55
C VAL A 71 -7.49 14.37 5.42
N ILE A 72 -6.98 14.11 4.22
CA ILE A 72 -5.54 14.05 3.97
C ILE A 72 -4.84 15.34 4.42
N SER A 73 -5.40 16.49 4.10
CA SER A 73 -4.81 17.80 4.44
C SER A 73 -4.66 18.06 5.95
N ARG A 74 -5.39 17.32 6.80
CA ARG A 74 -5.37 17.44 8.26
C ARG A 74 -4.50 16.41 8.97
N ILE A 75 -3.94 15.46 8.22
CA ILE A 75 -3.10 14.39 8.80
C ILE A 75 -1.67 14.38 8.25
N VAL A 76 -1.39 15.13 7.17
CA VAL A 76 -0.06 15.13 6.55
C VAL A 76 0.71 16.39 6.90
N ASP A 77 2.03 16.26 6.98
CA ASP A 77 2.96 17.32 7.35
C ASP A 77 2.79 18.56 6.46
N GLY A 78 2.58 19.71 7.08
CA GLY A 78 2.38 20.99 6.43
C GLY A 78 1.21 21.01 5.43
N SER A 79 0.26 20.05 5.54
CA SER A 79 -0.85 19.83 4.60
C SER A 79 -0.39 19.67 3.14
N ARG A 80 0.82 19.15 2.93
CA ARG A 80 1.41 18.95 1.60
C ARG A 80 1.10 17.55 1.07
N PHE A 81 0.38 17.51 -0.05
CA PHE A 81 0.02 16.28 -0.72
C PHE A 81 0.33 16.37 -2.21
N HIS A 82 1.17 15.47 -2.72
CA HIS A 82 1.49 15.36 -4.15
C HIS A 82 0.62 14.28 -4.79
N GLU A 83 -0.52 14.68 -5.36
CA GLU A 83 -1.49 13.77 -5.94
C GLU A 83 -0.99 13.16 -7.25
N PHE A 84 -1.09 11.84 -7.35
CA PHE A 84 -0.75 11.05 -8.52
C PHE A 84 -1.97 10.90 -9.44
N LYS A 85 -1.82 11.22 -10.72
CA LYS A 85 -2.88 11.12 -11.74
C LYS A 85 -4.21 11.75 -11.28
N GLN A 86 -4.18 12.98 -10.79
CA GLN A 86 -5.31 13.68 -10.22
C GLN A 86 -6.56 13.67 -11.10
N ARG A 87 -6.39 13.73 -12.42
CA ARG A 87 -7.49 13.80 -13.41
C ARG A 87 -7.99 12.43 -13.90
N TYR A 88 -7.40 11.33 -13.45
CA TYR A 88 -7.74 9.98 -13.87
C TYR A 88 -8.18 9.15 -12.67
N GLY A 89 -9.28 8.39 -12.80
CA GLY A 89 -9.79 7.53 -11.72
C GLY A 89 -10.10 8.32 -10.43
N ASN A 90 -10.91 9.36 -10.52
CA ASN A 90 -11.12 10.37 -9.46
C ASN A 90 -11.74 9.82 -8.17
N THR A 91 -12.36 8.63 -8.25
CA THR A 91 -12.96 7.96 -7.10
C THR A 91 -11.95 7.21 -6.23
N LEU A 92 -10.66 7.24 -6.63
CA LEU A 92 -9.53 6.82 -5.82
C LEU A 92 -8.46 7.92 -5.85
N VAL A 93 -8.17 8.50 -4.71
CA VAL A 93 -7.11 9.49 -4.53
C VAL A 93 -5.83 8.76 -4.14
N CYS A 94 -4.77 8.94 -4.92
CA CYS A 94 -3.45 8.39 -4.65
C CYS A 94 -2.42 9.52 -4.65
N GLY A 95 -1.45 9.49 -3.75
CA GLY A 95 -0.41 10.52 -3.75
C GLY A 95 0.63 10.32 -2.66
N PHE A 96 1.69 11.11 -2.76
CA PHE A 96 2.80 11.10 -1.81
C PHE A 96 2.66 12.24 -0.81
N ALA A 97 2.99 11.96 0.43
CA ALA A 97 3.01 12.93 1.52
C ALA A 97 4.09 12.56 2.54
N ARG A 98 4.17 13.35 3.62
CA ARG A 98 4.90 12.97 4.83
C ARG A 98 3.97 12.99 6.02
N ILE A 99 4.22 12.09 6.97
CA ILE A 99 3.56 12.06 8.28
C ILE A 99 4.66 11.90 9.33
N HIS A 100 4.76 12.87 10.24
CA HIS A 100 5.85 12.97 11.21
C HIS A 100 7.24 12.85 10.56
N GLY A 101 7.41 13.48 9.41
CA GLY A 101 8.65 13.45 8.62
C GLY A 101 8.85 12.21 7.77
N TYR A 102 8.11 11.13 7.97
CA TYR A 102 8.25 9.89 7.21
C TYR A 102 7.53 9.99 5.86
N PRO A 103 8.20 9.63 4.75
CA PRO A 103 7.54 9.59 3.44
C PRO A 103 6.52 8.45 3.42
N VAL A 104 5.33 8.75 2.93
CA VAL A 104 4.21 7.79 2.82
C VAL A 104 3.52 7.91 1.47
N GLY A 105 3.03 6.80 0.96
CA GLY A 105 2.08 6.74 -0.14
C GLY A 105 0.67 6.58 0.42
N ILE A 106 -0.23 7.48 0.08
CA ILE A 106 -1.62 7.45 0.52
C ILE A 106 -2.49 6.93 -0.61
N VAL A 107 -3.35 5.96 -0.31
CA VAL A 107 -4.40 5.43 -1.19
C VAL A 107 -5.73 5.60 -0.47
N ALA A 108 -6.57 6.49 -0.96
CA ALA A 108 -7.79 6.90 -0.27
C ALA A 108 -9.02 6.78 -1.16
N ASN A 109 -10.10 6.20 -0.64
CA ASN A 109 -11.37 6.14 -1.34
C ASN A 109 -12.03 7.52 -1.39
N ASN A 110 -12.53 7.87 -2.57
CA ASN A 110 -13.31 9.09 -2.83
C ASN A 110 -14.60 8.77 -3.60
N GLY A 111 -15.14 7.58 -3.37
CA GLY A 111 -16.34 7.05 -4.01
C GLY A 111 -16.21 5.58 -4.42
N ILE A 112 -17.09 5.15 -5.30
CA ILE A 112 -17.14 3.78 -5.85
C ILE A 112 -15.92 3.53 -6.74
N LEU A 113 -15.34 2.33 -6.67
CA LEU A 113 -14.21 1.96 -7.51
C LEU A 113 -14.66 1.54 -8.92
N PHE A 114 -14.06 2.17 -9.92
CA PHE A 114 -14.17 1.83 -11.33
C PHE A 114 -12.88 1.17 -11.85
N SER A 115 -12.87 0.70 -13.09
CA SER A 115 -11.68 0.12 -13.73
C SER A 115 -10.49 1.06 -13.70
N GLU A 116 -10.67 2.33 -14.09
CA GLU A 116 -9.60 3.32 -14.09
C GLU A 116 -9.07 3.62 -12.69
N SER A 117 -9.92 3.59 -11.66
CA SER A 117 -9.50 3.75 -10.27
C SER A 117 -8.61 2.59 -9.84
N SER A 118 -8.97 1.37 -10.22
CA SER A 118 -8.19 0.16 -9.95
C SER A 118 -6.83 0.19 -10.65
N LEU A 119 -6.79 0.59 -11.92
CA LEU A 119 -5.55 0.73 -12.69
C LEU A 119 -4.64 1.81 -12.10
N LYS A 120 -5.20 2.95 -11.70
CA LYS A 120 -4.48 4.02 -10.99
C LYS A 120 -3.87 3.52 -9.69
N GLY A 121 -4.69 2.84 -8.88
CA GLY A 121 -4.27 2.30 -7.60
C GLY A 121 -3.17 1.26 -7.74
N ALA A 122 -3.30 0.30 -8.66
CA ALA A 122 -2.28 -0.70 -8.94
C ALA A 122 -0.94 -0.07 -9.32
N HIS A 123 -0.94 0.86 -10.28
CA HIS A 123 0.26 1.57 -10.70
C HIS A 123 0.90 2.35 -9.54
N PHE A 124 0.11 3.05 -8.73
CA PHE A 124 0.63 3.82 -7.59
C PHE A 124 1.26 2.94 -6.52
N VAL A 125 0.60 1.82 -6.18
CA VAL A 125 1.10 0.84 -5.21
C VAL A 125 2.43 0.24 -5.68
N GLU A 126 2.56 -0.10 -6.96
CA GLU A 126 3.82 -0.58 -7.55
C GLU A 126 4.93 0.47 -7.48
N LEU A 127 4.63 1.74 -7.75
CA LEU A 127 5.59 2.84 -7.59
C LEU A 127 6.09 2.97 -6.15
N CYS A 128 5.19 2.86 -5.17
CA CYS A 128 5.56 2.86 -3.75
C CYS A 128 6.46 1.68 -3.42
N GLY A 129 6.14 0.49 -3.96
CA GLY A 129 6.97 -0.71 -3.80
C GLY A 129 8.38 -0.54 -4.35
N GLN A 130 8.51 0.00 -5.56
CA GLN A 130 9.80 0.26 -6.20
C GLN A 130 10.64 1.28 -5.43
N ARG A 131 10.00 2.27 -4.81
CA ARG A 131 10.65 3.33 -4.01
C ARG A 131 10.86 2.96 -2.55
N GLY A 132 10.33 1.82 -2.09
CA GLY A 132 10.37 1.42 -0.69
C GLY A 132 9.54 2.31 0.24
N ILE A 133 8.51 3.00 -0.28
CA ILE A 133 7.66 3.93 0.48
C ILE A 133 6.50 3.16 1.12
N PRO A 134 6.32 3.26 2.46
CA PRO A 134 5.17 2.66 3.15
C PRO A 134 3.83 3.19 2.62
N LEU A 135 2.80 2.35 2.66
CA LEU A 135 1.47 2.67 2.19
C LEU A 135 0.49 2.88 3.35
N ILE A 136 -0.32 3.92 3.23
CA ILE A 136 -1.46 4.17 4.11
C ILE A 136 -2.73 4.13 3.27
N PHE A 137 -3.67 3.28 3.67
CA PHE A 137 -4.99 3.15 3.07
C PHE A 137 -6.01 3.86 3.95
N LEU A 138 -6.63 4.90 3.42
CA LEU A 138 -7.78 5.56 4.04
C LEU A 138 -9.05 5.01 3.39
N GLN A 139 -9.69 4.08 4.09
CA GLN A 139 -10.78 3.31 3.52
C GLN A 139 -12.14 3.84 3.96
N ASN A 140 -12.90 4.30 2.96
CA ASN A 140 -14.34 4.57 3.04
C ASN A 140 -14.97 4.04 1.76
N ILE A 141 -15.02 2.70 1.65
CA ILE A 141 -15.39 2.05 0.40
C ILE A 141 -16.80 1.45 0.48
N THR A 142 -17.60 1.75 -0.54
CA THR A 142 -18.87 1.08 -0.79
C THR A 142 -18.74 -0.15 -1.69
N GLY A 143 -17.59 -0.32 -2.35
CA GLY A 143 -17.27 -1.45 -3.22
C GLY A 143 -16.85 -1.03 -4.63
N PHE A 144 -16.72 -2.04 -5.49
CA PHE A 144 -16.56 -1.84 -6.92
C PHE A 144 -17.91 -1.57 -7.59
N MET A 145 -17.88 -0.81 -8.69
CA MET A 145 -19.07 -0.66 -9.53
C MET A 145 -19.50 -2.03 -10.05
N VAL A 146 -20.80 -2.26 -10.03
CA VAL A 146 -21.44 -3.49 -10.50
C VAL A 146 -22.34 -3.17 -11.70
N GLY A 147 -22.62 -4.17 -12.51
CA GLY A 147 -23.53 -4.07 -13.63
C GLY A 147 -22.88 -4.44 -14.95
N ARG A 148 -23.72 -4.68 -15.97
CA ARG A 148 -23.31 -5.24 -17.24
C ARG A 148 -22.19 -4.43 -17.92
N ASP A 149 -22.28 -3.10 -17.90
CA ASP A 149 -21.32 -2.23 -18.56
C ASP A 149 -19.96 -2.25 -17.84
N ALA A 150 -19.97 -2.26 -16.50
CA ALA A 150 -18.75 -2.37 -15.71
C ALA A 150 -18.08 -3.74 -15.91
N GLU A 151 -18.85 -4.83 -15.88
CA GLU A 151 -18.34 -6.18 -16.07
C GLU A 151 -17.80 -6.39 -17.49
N SER A 152 -18.52 -5.95 -18.52
CA SER A 152 -18.06 -6.02 -19.92
C SER A 152 -16.86 -5.12 -20.19
N GLY A 153 -16.71 -4.01 -19.44
CA GLY A 153 -15.55 -3.12 -19.47
C GLY A 153 -14.31 -3.71 -18.79
N GLY A 154 -14.43 -4.85 -18.12
CA GLY A 154 -13.30 -5.58 -17.52
C GLY A 154 -12.94 -5.18 -16.09
N ILE A 155 -13.88 -4.65 -15.31
CA ILE A 155 -13.66 -4.20 -13.93
C ILE A 155 -13.08 -5.31 -13.04
N ALA A 156 -13.52 -6.57 -13.22
CA ALA A 156 -13.00 -7.69 -12.46
C ALA A 156 -11.50 -7.92 -12.72
N LYS A 157 -11.08 -7.85 -13.99
CA LYS A 157 -9.67 -7.96 -14.39
C LYS A 157 -8.84 -6.81 -13.85
N ASP A 158 -9.33 -5.59 -13.91
CA ASP A 158 -8.62 -4.40 -13.47
C ASP A 158 -8.58 -4.32 -11.94
N GLY A 159 -9.66 -4.72 -11.25
CA GLY A 159 -9.69 -4.90 -9.81
C GLY A 159 -8.67 -5.94 -9.32
N ALA A 160 -8.54 -7.06 -10.04
CA ALA A 160 -7.56 -8.09 -9.72
C ALA A 160 -6.11 -7.58 -9.79
N LYS A 161 -5.80 -6.64 -10.69
CA LYS A 161 -4.47 -6.01 -10.74
C LYS A 161 -4.17 -5.21 -9.47
N LEU A 162 -5.15 -4.44 -8.98
CA LEU A 162 -4.99 -3.70 -7.73
C LEU A 162 -4.79 -4.65 -6.54
N VAL A 163 -5.60 -5.70 -6.43
CA VAL A 163 -5.45 -6.72 -5.38
C VAL A 163 -4.07 -7.36 -5.44
N THR A 164 -3.60 -7.73 -6.62
CA THR A 164 -2.27 -8.32 -6.82
C THR A 164 -1.17 -7.35 -6.42
N ALA A 165 -1.23 -6.09 -6.86
CA ALA A 165 -0.24 -5.07 -6.49
C ALA A 165 -0.18 -4.89 -4.97
N VAL A 166 -1.32 -4.75 -4.29
CA VAL A 166 -1.38 -4.59 -2.83
C VAL A 166 -0.84 -5.81 -2.09
N SER A 167 -1.14 -7.03 -2.56
CA SER A 167 -0.68 -8.26 -1.90
C SER A 167 0.81 -8.51 -2.09
N CYS A 168 1.36 -8.20 -3.27
CA CYS A 168 2.74 -8.55 -3.63
C CYS A 168 3.77 -7.49 -3.23
N VAL A 169 3.38 -6.22 -3.08
CA VAL A 169 4.34 -5.13 -2.80
C VAL A 169 5.01 -5.30 -1.42
N PRO A 170 6.35 -5.27 -1.34
CA PRO A 170 7.09 -5.59 -0.10
C PRO A 170 7.34 -4.35 0.78
N VAL A 171 6.34 -3.49 0.96
CA VAL A 171 6.41 -2.34 1.86
C VAL A 171 5.40 -2.46 3.00
N PRO A 172 5.63 -1.81 4.16
CA PRO A 172 4.63 -1.73 5.21
C PRO A 172 3.31 -1.14 4.70
N LYS A 173 2.20 -1.70 5.15
CA LYS A 173 0.86 -1.28 4.78
C LYS A 173 0.05 -1.03 6.05
N PHE A 174 -0.54 0.14 6.16
CA PHE A 174 -1.39 0.54 7.27
C PHE A 174 -2.79 0.84 6.73
N LEU A 175 -3.80 0.33 7.40
CA LEU A 175 -5.18 0.51 7.02
C LEU A 175 -5.91 1.31 8.10
N SER A 176 -6.52 2.41 7.70
CA SER A 176 -7.48 3.17 8.52
C SER A 176 -8.87 3.05 7.92
N LEU A 177 -9.84 2.68 8.73
CA LEU A 177 -11.26 2.70 8.37
C LEU A 177 -11.85 4.02 8.86
N ILE A 178 -12.41 4.81 7.95
CA ILE A 178 -12.94 6.15 8.27
C ILE A 178 -14.35 6.06 8.87
N HIS A 179 -15.13 5.07 8.46
CA HIS A 179 -16.43 4.76 9.03
C HIS A 179 -16.43 3.34 9.60
N ILE A 180 -16.64 3.23 10.89
CA ILE A 180 -16.91 1.98 11.60
C ILE A 180 -18.24 2.11 12.32
#